data_01e61ebfceff03559be4778b8b41b7f9
#
_entry.id   01e61ebfceff03559be4778b8b41b7f9
#
_cell.length_a   1.000
_cell.length_b   1.000
_cell.length_c   1.000
_cell.angle_alpha   90.00
_cell.angle_beta   90.00
_cell.angle_gamma   90.00
#
_symmetry.space_group_name_H-M   'P 1'
#
loop_
_entity.id
_entity.type
_entity.pdbx_description
1 polymer ?
#
loop_
_entity_poly.entity_id
_entity_poly.type
_entity_poly.pdbx_seq_one_letter_code
_entity_poly.pdbx_strand_id
1 'polypeptide(L)'
;VLIKGDPVSHTTPFDVLTDRYVPYNISDAAAARTALASAIKATLVSDRETDSPVFKMLPALHEIDPATVKAIPTDFTEEVARARVAKSAGWLRLLASELDGQRFQWPALRLVGKAQWDLTDYEGAQETWERIRANDPDDIAANLALGNIYERLYRNTQKAELLEASNQAIVRVRNSEKASPDQRVEALTLEGRNEKTLWRLEWDKLDDVAGRRSAATSRMLRKAYEAYRKAYLFDLNHYWSGLAALQQGTITLDLSNEEMWQDTFDSVDQALVYQAELKRQLEALRPIVSQAIEAA
;
A
#
# COMPACT_ATOMS: atom_id res chain seq x y z
N VAL A 1 -10.07 -1.18 32.98
CA VAL A 1 -9.43 -0.54 34.13
C VAL A 1 -10.20 0.72 34.50
N LEU A 2 -10.72 0.78 35.73
CA LEU A 2 -11.41 1.97 36.27
C LEU A 2 -10.37 2.93 36.86
N ILE A 3 -10.63 4.25 36.72
CA ILE A 3 -9.78 5.31 37.25
C ILE A 3 -10.59 6.15 38.22
N LYS A 4 -10.01 6.47 39.35
CA LYS A 4 -10.66 7.32 40.39
C LYS A 4 -9.76 8.48 40.77
N GLY A 5 -10.26 9.70 40.62
CA GLY A 5 -9.53 10.93 40.98
C GLY A 5 -9.47 11.16 42.49
N ASP A 6 -8.40 11.81 42.97
CA ASP A 6 -8.18 12.22 44.36
C ASP A 6 -8.03 13.76 44.40
N PRO A 7 -8.61 14.47 45.37
CA PRO A 7 -9.38 14.00 46.50
C PRO A 7 -10.80 13.54 46.09
N VAL A 8 -11.21 12.44 46.65
CA VAL A 8 -12.51 11.86 46.39
C VAL A 8 -13.53 12.55 47.32
N SER A 9 -14.23 13.54 46.82
CA SER A 9 -15.32 14.18 47.55
C SER A 9 -16.63 13.39 47.49
N HIS A 10 -16.69 12.37 46.63
CA HIS A 10 -17.88 11.55 46.41
C HIS A 10 -17.63 10.09 46.76
N THR A 11 -18.61 9.46 47.38
CA THR A 11 -18.63 8.03 47.61
C THR A 11 -18.66 7.28 46.27
N THR A 12 -17.85 6.21 46.17
CA THR A 12 -17.91 5.34 45.02
C THR A 12 -19.29 4.73 44.89
N PRO A 13 -19.97 4.79 43.74
CA PRO A 13 -21.24 4.11 43.52
C PRO A 13 -21.16 2.64 43.94
N PHE A 14 -22.24 2.12 44.55
CA PHE A 14 -22.23 0.78 45.16
C PHE A 14 -21.99 -0.34 44.10
N ASP A 15 -22.37 -0.12 42.87
CA ASP A 15 -22.24 -1.03 41.74
C ASP A 15 -20.80 -1.21 41.27
N VAL A 16 -19.91 -0.27 41.57
CA VAL A 16 -18.47 -0.31 41.24
C VAL A 16 -17.58 -0.43 42.48
N LEU A 17 -18.14 -0.52 43.69
CA LEU A 17 -17.38 -0.61 44.95
C LEU A 17 -16.49 -1.85 45.03
N THR A 18 -16.88 -2.92 44.36
CA THR A 18 -16.13 -4.19 44.31
C THR A 18 -15.12 -4.27 43.19
N ASP A 19 -15.12 -3.28 42.28
CA ASP A 19 -14.21 -3.24 41.14
C ASP A 19 -12.86 -2.63 41.54
N ARG A 20 -11.81 -3.14 40.91
CA ARG A 20 -10.48 -2.56 41.07
C ARG A 20 -10.38 -1.27 40.29
N TYR A 21 -9.94 -0.21 40.94
CA TYR A 21 -9.68 1.08 40.31
C TYR A 21 -8.23 1.53 40.56
N VAL A 22 -7.71 2.33 39.67
CA VAL A 22 -6.42 3.02 39.80
C VAL A 22 -6.68 4.42 40.31
N PRO A 23 -6.29 4.72 41.57
CA PRO A 23 -6.41 6.10 42.08
C PRO A 23 -5.42 6.99 41.34
N TYR A 24 -5.82 8.23 41.05
CA TYR A 24 -4.91 9.20 40.49
C TYR A 24 -5.10 10.59 41.11
N ASN A 25 -3.99 11.30 41.25
CA ASN A 25 -3.99 12.68 41.63
C ASN A 25 -3.95 13.58 40.39
N ILE A 26 -4.89 14.49 40.25
CA ILE A 26 -4.96 15.42 39.10
C ILE A 26 -3.69 16.30 39.03
N SER A 27 -3.05 16.55 40.17
CA SER A 27 -1.83 17.34 40.24
C SER A 27 -0.56 16.57 39.87
N ASP A 28 -0.63 15.22 39.72
CA ASP A 28 0.48 14.36 39.35
C ASP A 28 0.12 13.42 38.20
N ALA A 29 0.06 13.97 37.01
CA ALA A 29 -0.28 13.23 35.80
C ALA A 29 0.80 12.16 35.42
N ALA A 30 2.05 12.34 35.88
CA ALA A 30 3.12 11.38 35.56
C ALA A 30 2.98 10.08 36.37
N ALA A 31 2.73 10.21 37.67
CA ALA A 31 2.45 9.04 38.53
C ALA A 31 1.17 8.33 38.10
N ALA A 32 0.11 9.08 37.77
CA ALA A 32 -1.15 8.53 37.26
C ALA A 32 -0.96 7.69 36.00
N ARG A 33 -0.21 8.20 35.03
CA ARG A 33 0.11 7.49 33.77
C ARG A 33 0.88 6.21 34.01
N THR A 34 1.87 6.24 34.94
CA THR A 34 2.66 5.07 35.30
C THR A 34 1.80 4.01 35.97
N ALA A 35 0.95 4.40 36.91
CA ALA A 35 0.04 3.50 37.60
C ALA A 35 -0.97 2.85 36.64
N LEU A 36 -1.54 3.64 35.72
CA LEU A 36 -2.47 3.15 34.71
C LEU A 36 -1.79 2.18 33.74
N ALA A 37 -0.59 2.51 33.26
CA ALA A 37 0.18 1.63 32.38
C ALA A 37 0.52 0.27 33.06
N SER A 38 0.88 0.31 34.34
CA SER A 38 1.14 -0.89 35.13
C SER A 38 -0.14 -1.74 35.31
N ALA A 39 -1.26 -1.11 35.59
CA ALA A 39 -2.54 -1.80 35.73
C ALA A 39 -2.99 -2.44 34.41
N ILE A 40 -2.86 -1.74 33.29
CA ILE A 40 -3.17 -2.27 31.95
C ILE A 40 -2.26 -3.47 31.64
N LYS A 41 -0.95 -3.35 31.87
CA LYS A 41 -0.01 -4.48 31.67
C LYS A 41 -0.37 -5.69 32.51
N ALA A 42 -0.70 -5.49 33.80
CA ALA A 42 -1.10 -6.57 34.69
C ALA A 42 -2.39 -7.24 34.24
N THR A 43 -3.35 -6.48 33.68
CA THR A 43 -4.60 -7.02 33.15
C THR A 43 -4.35 -7.84 31.87
N LEU A 44 -3.44 -7.38 30.98
CA LEU A 44 -3.12 -8.09 29.74
C LEU A 44 -2.35 -9.41 29.95
N VAL A 45 -1.64 -9.54 31.07
CA VAL A 45 -0.86 -10.75 31.41
C VAL A 45 -1.64 -11.68 32.37
N SER A 46 -2.81 -11.24 32.83
CA SER A 46 -3.64 -12.03 33.78
C SER A 46 -4.28 -13.23 33.06
N ASP A 47 -4.10 -14.43 33.63
CA ASP A 47 -4.78 -15.66 33.18
C ASP A 47 -6.28 -15.67 33.53
N ARG A 48 -6.81 -14.57 34.06
CA ARG A 48 -8.23 -14.44 34.39
C ARG A 48 -9.00 -14.02 33.15
N GLU A 49 -9.95 -14.81 32.74
CA GLU A 49 -10.82 -14.54 31.60
C GLU A 49 -11.59 -13.21 31.76
N THR A 50 -11.96 -12.84 32.99
CA THR A 50 -12.61 -11.55 33.28
C THR A 50 -12.56 -11.20 34.78
N ASP A 51 -12.39 -9.93 35.11
CA ASP A 51 -12.54 -9.38 36.48
C ASP A 51 -13.92 -8.74 36.69
N SER A 52 -14.76 -8.69 35.67
CA SER A 52 -16.08 -8.04 35.77
C SER A 52 -17.08 -8.91 36.54
N PRO A 53 -17.75 -8.37 37.56
CA PRO A 53 -18.84 -9.06 38.26
C PRO A 53 -19.95 -9.53 37.33
N VAL A 54 -20.21 -8.82 36.23
CA VAL A 54 -21.24 -9.15 35.24
C VAL A 54 -21.00 -10.54 34.62
N PHE A 55 -19.78 -10.84 34.23
CA PHE A 55 -19.43 -12.15 33.66
C PHE A 55 -19.49 -13.28 34.70
N LYS A 56 -19.22 -12.96 36.00
CA LYS A 56 -19.40 -13.93 37.08
C LYS A 56 -20.88 -14.26 37.33
N MET A 57 -21.74 -13.30 37.15
CA MET A 57 -23.19 -13.46 37.36
C MET A 57 -23.91 -14.03 36.14
N LEU A 58 -23.34 -13.85 34.95
CA LEU A 58 -23.89 -14.29 33.67
C LEU A 58 -22.86 -15.18 32.93
N PRO A 59 -22.68 -16.44 33.39
CA PRO A 59 -21.63 -17.33 32.85
C PRO A 59 -21.83 -17.71 31.36
N ALA A 60 -23.00 -17.39 30.79
CA ALA A 60 -23.28 -17.55 29.35
C ALA A 60 -22.81 -16.35 28.53
N LEU A 61 -22.38 -15.22 29.15
CA LEU A 61 -21.76 -14.09 28.49
C LEU A 61 -20.27 -14.39 28.36
N HIS A 62 -19.84 -14.61 27.12
CA HIS A 62 -18.42 -14.73 26.80
C HIS A 62 -17.82 -13.35 26.50
N GLU A 63 -16.57 -13.17 26.89
CA GLU A 63 -15.80 -12.00 26.51
C GLU A 63 -15.70 -11.91 24.97
N ILE A 64 -16.11 -10.79 24.40
CA ILE A 64 -15.99 -10.62 22.95
C ILE A 64 -14.50 -10.42 22.64
N ASP A 65 -13.91 -11.34 21.87
CA ASP A 65 -12.55 -11.17 21.36
C ASP A 65 -12.44 -9.80 20.68
N PRO A 66 -11.51 -8.93 21.12
CA PRO A 66 -11.27 -7.63 20.49
C PRO A 66 -11.04 -7.72 18.98
N ALA A 67 -10.53 -8.84 18.47
CA ALA A 67 -10.38 -9.10 17.06
C ALA A 67 -11.74 -9.23 16.34
N THR A 68 -12.76 -9.86 17.00
CA THR A 68 -14.10 -9.99 16.44
C THR A 68 -14.87 -8.67 16.41
N VAL A 69 -14.57 -7.76 17.36
CA VAL A 69 -15.19 -6.41 17.40
C VAL A 69 -14.72 -5.53 16.21
N LYS A 70 -13.52 -5.80 15.69
CA LYS A 70 -13.00 -5.12 14.50
C LYS A 70 -13.30 -5.87 13.19
N ALA A 71 -13.91 -7.05 13.28
CA ALA A 71 -14.30 -7.80 12.09
C ALA A 71 -15.37 -7.04 11.31
N ILE A 72 -15.25 -7.07 9.99
CA ILE A 72 -16.27 -6.49 9.12
C ILE A 72 -17.53 -7.35 9.25
N PRO A 73 -18.71 -6.76 9.53
CA PRO A 73 -19.97 -7.52 9.56
C PRO A 73 -20.23 -8.26 8.25
N THR A 74 -20.79 -9.47 8.35
CA THR A 74 -21.09 -10.29 7.16
C THR A 74 -22.02 -9.56 6.21
N ASP A 75 -23.06 -8.90 6.73
CA ASP A 75 -24.02 -8.14 5.93
C ASP A 75 -23.33 -7.06 5.11
N PHE A 76 -22.35 -6.36 5.67
CA PHE A 76 -21.59 -5.35 4.95
C PHE A 76 -20.73 -5.97 3.84
N THR A 77 -20.07 -7.11 4.11
CA THR A 77 -19.27 -7.81 3.08
C THR A 77 -20.14 -8.31 1.95
N GLU A 78 -21.36 -8.78 2.24
CA GLU A 78 -22.33 -9.18 1.23
C GLU A 78 -22.84 -8.00 0.40
N GLU A 79 -23.04 -6.83 1.03
CA GLU A 79 -23.44 -5.62 0.30
C GLU A 79 -22.35 -5.16 -0.67
N VAL A 80 -21.09 -5.17 -0.26
CA VAL A 80 -19.94 -4.88 -1.17
C VAL A 80 -19.91 -5.89 -2.32
N ALA A 81 -20.14 -7.19 -2.03
CA ALA A 81 -20.17 -8.21 -3.07
C ALA A 81 -21.34 -7.99 -4.06
N ARG A 82 -22.53 -7.65 -3.55
CA ARG A 82 -23.71 -7.31 -4.39
C ARG A 82 -23.43 -6.08 -5.27
N ALA A 83 -22.84 -5.02 -4.70
CA ALA A 83 -22.47 -3.82 -5.45
C ALA A 83 -21.48 -4.13 -6.58
N ARG A 84 -20.50 -5.03 -6.34
CA ARG A 84 -19.55 -5.51 -7.37
C ARG A 84 -20.26 -6.27 -8.49
N VAL A 85 -21.13 -7.22 -8.15
CA VAL A 85 -21.92 -7.98 -9.15
C VAL A 85 -22.81 -7.06 -9.97
N ALA A 86 -23.44 -6.08 -9.32
CA ALA A 86 -24.26 -5.05 -9.98
C ALA A 86 -23.44 -4.01 -10.76
N LYS A 87 -22.10 -4.06 -10.70
CA LYS A 87 -21.17 -3.07 -11.27
C LYS A 87 -21.53 -1.63 -10.88
N SER A 88 -21.99 -1.42 -9.66
CA SER A 88 -22.47 -0.14 -9.17
C SER A 88 -21.39 0.61 -8.37
N ALA A 89 -20.60 1.45 -9.06
CA ALA A 89 -19.62 2.32 -8.41
C ALA A 89 -20.28 3.29 -7.40
N GLY A 90 -21.46 3.83 -7.73
CA GLY A 90 -22.20 4.72 -6.82
C GLY A 90 -22.60 4.04 -5.51
N TRP A 91 -22.98 2.77 -5.56
CA TRP A 91 -23.28 2.02 -4.33
C TRP A 91 -22.03 1.82 -3.46
N LEU A 92 -20.87 1.50 -4.08
CA LEU A 92 -19.61 1.39 -3.34
C LEU A 92 -19.19 2.73 -2.70
N ARG A 93 -19.40 3.85 -3.38
CA ARG A 93 -19.12 5.19 -2.82
C ARG A 93 -20.04 5.50 -1.63
N LEU A 94 -21.32 5.13 -1.71
CA LEU A 94 -22.26 5.25 -0.60
C LEU A 94 -21.79 4.42 0.60
N LEU A 95 -21.48 3.14 0.40
CA LEU A 95 -20.97 2.25 1.45
C LEU A 95 -19.70 2.82 2.10
N ALA A 96 -18.76 3.39 1.31
CA ALA A 96 -17.58 4.06 1.85
C ALA A 96 -17.94 5.25 2.75
N SER A 97 -18.94 6.05 2.37
CA SER A 97 -19.36 7.24 3.13
C SER A 97 -20.02 6.91 4.48
N GLU A 98 -20.68 5.76 4.59
CA GLU A 98 -21.38 5.31 5.79
C GLU A 98 -20.46 4.69 6.85
N LEU A 99 -19.16 4.52 6.54
CA LEU A 99 -18.19 3.88 7.44
C LEU A 99 -17.64 4.81 8.52
N ASP A 100 -17.91 6.11 8.47
CA ASP A 100 -17.36 7.06 9.45
C ASP A 100 -17.82 6.75 10.87
N GLY A 101 -16.83 6.60 11.77
CA GLY A 101 -17.07 6.27 13.17
C GLY A 101 -17.40 4.81 13.45
N GLN A 102 -17.48 3.95 12.44
CA GLN A 102 -17.68 2.52 12.65
C GLN A 102 -16.41 1.85 13.19
N ARG A 103 -16.57 0.90 14.11
CA ARG A 103 -15.43 0.17 14.72
C ARG A 103 -14.60 -0.60 13.70
N PHE A 104 -15.23 -1.05 12.61
CA PHE A 104 -14.63 -1.77 11.50
C PHE A 104 -14.30 -0.89 10.29
N GLN A 105 -14.31 0.44 10.43
CA GLN A 105 -14.12 1.43 9.36
C GLN A 105 -12.91 1.10 8.47
N TRP A 106 -11.73 0.96 9.07
CA TRP A 106 -10.49 0.83 8.29
C TRP A 106 -10.41 -0.46 7.48
N PRO A 107 -10.70 -1.66 8.04
CA PRO A 107 -10.74 -2.87 7.22
C PRO A 107 -11.86 -2.84 6.17
N ALA A 108 -13.02 -2.24 6.47
CA ALA A 108 -14.12 -2.11 5.51
C ALA A 108 -13.78 -1.14 4.37
N LEU A 109 -13.13 0.01 4.63
CA LEU A 109 -12.63 0.90 3.58
C LEU A 109 -11.65 0.20 2.64
N ARG A 110 -10.77 -0.68 3.15
CA ARG A 110 -9.89 -1.48 2.29
C ARG A 110 -10.67 -2.41 1.37
N LEU A 111 -11.73 -3.03 1.88
CA LEU A 111 -12.60 -3.90 1.08
C LEU A 111 -13.30 -3.10 -0.02
N VAL A 112 -13.88 -1.95 0.33
CA VAL A 112 -14.56 -1.06 -0.64
C VAL A 112 -13.58 -0.52 -1.66
N GLY A 113 -12.41 -0.02 -1.25
CA GLY A 113 -11.39 0.52 -2.16
C GLY A 113 -10.88 -0.51 -3.17
N LYS A 114 -10.74 -1.79 -2.77
CA LYS A 114 -10.44 -2.89 -3.69
C LYS A 114 -11.59 -3.14 -4.67
N ALA A 115 -12.83 -3.12 -4.19
CA ALA A 115 -14.00 -3.31 -5.04
C ALA A 115 -14.16 -2.18 -6.07
N GLN A 116 -13.89 -0.94 -5.68
CA GLN A 116 -13.88 0.22 -6.60
C GLN A 116 -12.79 0.07 -7.66
N TRP A 117 -11.59 -0.36 -7.28
CA TRP A 117 -10.53 -0.69 -8.23
C TRP A 117 -10.96 -1.74 -9.25
N ASP A 118 -11.59 -2.85 -8.80
CA ASP A 118 -12.07 -3.91 -9.68
C ASP A 118 -13.13 -3.42 -10.68
N LEU A 119 -13.91 -2.41 -10.30
CA LEU A 119 -14.88 -1.75 -11.17
C LEU A 119 -14.29 -0.61 -12.01
N THR A 120 -12.97 -0.37 -11.93
CA THR A 120 -12.28 0.74 -12.59
C THR A 120 -12.77 2.14 -12.16
N ASP A 121 -13.43 2.23 -11.01
CA ASP A 121 -13.80 3.50 -10.37
C ASP A 121 -12.57 4.08 -9.63
N TYR A 122 -11.61 4.58 -10.43
CA TYR A 122 -10.33 5.03 -9.89
C TYR A 122 -10.45 6.27 -9.02
N GLU A 123 -11.38 7.17 -9.31
CA GLU A 123 -11.66 8.35 -8.48
C GLU A 123 -12.22 7.93 -7.11
N GLY A 124 -13.23 7.06 -7.08
CA GLY A 124 -13.78 6.54 -5.83
C GLY A 124 -12.75 5.75 -5.02
N ALA A 125 -11.92 4.94 -5.70
CA ALA A 125 -10.84 4.22 -5.07
C ALA A 125 -9.79 5.17 -4.49
N GLN A 126 -9.43 6.26 -5.20
CA GLN A 126 -8.53 7.30 -4.70
C GLN A 126 -9.05 7.88 -3.40
N GLU A 127 -10.29 8.39 -3.38
CA GLU A 127 -10.90 8.98 -2.19
C GLU A 127 -10.89 8.02 -1.00
N THR A 128 -11.24 6.75 -1.24
CA THR A 128 -11.29 5.72 -0.21
C THR A 128 -9.90 5.42 0.37
N TRP A 129 -8.89 5.22 -0.48
CA TRP A 129 -7.54 4.90 -0.03
C TRP A 129 -6.81 6.11 0.56
N GLU A 130 -7.10 7.34 0.10
CA GLU A 130 -6.58 8.56 0.71
C GLU A 130 -7.09 8.75 2.13
N ARG A 131 -8.35 8.39 2.44
CA ARG A 131 -8.88 8.40 3.81
C ARG A 131 -8.09 7.45 4.72
N ILE A 132 -7.74 6.24 4.24
CA ILE A 132 -6.92 5.30 5.00
C ILE A 132 -5.54 5.89 5.25
N ARG A 133 -4.90 6.44 4.21
CA ARG A 133 -3.58 7.07 4.33
C ARG A 133 -3.59 8.31 5.21
N ALA A 134 -4.65 9.09 5.22
CA ALA A 134 -4.79 10.24 6.11
C ALA A 134 -4.80 9.84 7.59
N ASN A 135 -5.34 8.65 7.92
CA ASN A 135 -5.29 8.10 9.27
C ASN A 135 -3.92 7.49 9.62
N ASP A 136 -3.29 6.81 8.67
CA ASP A 136 -1.95 6.23 8.80
C ASP A 136 -1.13 6.50 7.52
N PRO A 137 -0.31 7.58 7.51
CA PRO A 137 0.50 7.93 6.35
C PRO A 137 1.49 6.85 5.89
N ASP A 138 1.88 5.96 6.80
CA ASP A 138 2.82 4.87 6.55
C ASP A 138 2.13 3.53 6.25
N ASP A 139 0.81 3.54 6.08
CA ASP A 139 0.07 2.34 5.68
C ASP A 139 0.56 1.82 4.33
N ILE A 140 1.20 0.66 4.35
CA ILE A 140 1.83 0.07 3.15
C ILE A 140 0.79 -0.26 2.09
N ALA A 141 -0.34 -0.85 2.49
CA ALA A 141 -1.39 -1.25 1.55
C ALA A 141 -2.04 -0.03 0.88
N ALA A 142 -2.28 1.05 1.65
CA ALA A 142 -2.82 2.28 1.09
C ALA A 142 -1.83 2.94 0.11
N ASN A 143 -0.55 2.99 0.45
CA ASN A 143 0.46 3.57 -0.44
C ASN A 143 0.66 2.74 -1.72
N LEU A 144 0.64 1.40 -1.67
CA LEU A 144 0.67 0.55 -2.87
C LEU A 144 -0.58 0.74 -3.74
N ALA A 145 -1.76 0.74 -3.13
CA ALA A 145 -3.01 0.97 -3.85
C ALA A 145 -3.02 2.35 -4.53
N LEU A 146 -2.65 3.41 -3.80
CA LEU A 146 -2.58 4.77 -4.33
C LEU A 146 -1.51 4.92 -5.42
N GLY A 147 -0.36 4.24 -5.30
CA GLY A 147 0.66 4.18 -6.35
C GLY A 147 0.08 3.64 -7.66
N ASN A 148 -0.80 2.64 -7.59
CA ASN A 148 -1.50 2.10 -8.75
C ASN A 148 -2.59 3.05 -9.28
N ILE A 149 -3.44 3.57 -8.39
CA ILE A 149 -4.61 4.39 -8.73
C ILE A 149 -4.18 5.69 -9.40
N TYR A 150 -3.20 6.40 -8.82
CA TYR A 150 -2.72 7.67 -9.37
C TYR A 150 -2.13 7.51 -10.78
N GLU A 151 -1.43 6.41 -11.07
CA GLU A 151 -0.93 6.17 -12.43
C GLU A 151 -2.08 5.92 -13.41
N ARG A 152 -3.15 5.21 -13.02
CA ARG A 152 -4.33 5.03 -13.87
C ARG A 152 -5.02 6.35 -14.16
N LEU A 153 -5.20 7.17 -13.14
CA LEU A 153 -5.77 8.52 -13.29
C LEU A 153 -4.87 9.42 -14.15
N TYR A 154 -3.54 9.34 -13.98
CA TYR A 154 -2.59 10.05 -14.82
C TYR A 154 -2.74 9.68 -16.30
N ARG A 155 -2.86 8.40 -16.62
CA ARG A 155 -3.05 7.95 -18.01
C ARG A 155 -4.32 8.51 -18.63
N ASN A 156 -5.38 8.67 -17.85
CA ASN A 156 -6.65 9.20 -18.32
C ASN A 156 -6.66 10.73 -18.46
N THR A 157 -5.97 11.43 -17.57
CA THR A 157 -6.09 12.90 -17.44
C THR A 157 -4.83 13.67 -17.87
N GLN A 158 -3.67 13.01 -17.94
CA GLN A 158 -2.35 13.58 -18.20
C GLN A 158 -1.93 14.66 -17.18
N LYS A 159 -2.52 14.67 -15.98
CA LYS A 159 -2.17 15.60 -14.91
C LYS A 159 -0.89 15.16 -14.21
N ALA A 160 0.19 15.91 -14.38
CA ALA A 160 1.54 15.54 -13.88
C ALA A 160 1.59 15.30 -12.37
N GLU A 161 0.79 16.03 -11.59
CA GLU A 161 0.67 15.88 -10.15
C GLU A 161 0.23 14.47 -9.71
N LEU A 162 -0.55 13.77 -10.53
CA LEU A 162 -0.99 12.41 -10.23
C LEU A 162 0.17 11.41 -10.34
N LEU A 163 1.02 11.55 -11.34
CA LEU A 163 2.18 10.67 -11.46
C LEU A 163 3.21 10.94 -10.36
N GLU A 164 3.39 12.20 -10.00
CA GLU A 164 4.23 12.58 -8.85
C GLU A 164 3.68 11.98 -7.55
N ALA A 165 2.36 12.07 -7.31
CA ALA A 165 1.71 11.45 -6.16
C ALA A 165 1.88 9.92 -6.16
N SER A 166 1.81 9.27 -7.33
CA SER A 166 2.12 7.84 -7.49
C SER A 166 3.55 7.54 -7.04
N ASN A 167 4.53 8.28 -7.55
CA ASN A 167 5.94 8.08 -7.20
C ASN A 167 6.21 8.31 -5.70
N GLN A 168 5.60 9.32 -5.11
CA GLN A 168 5.71 9.58 -3.66
C GLN A 168 5.14 8.43 -2.82
N ALA A 169 4.00 7.87 -3.20
CA ALA A 169 3.40 6.72 -2.53
C ALA A 169 4.32 5.48 -2.63
N ILE A 170 4.88 5.21 -3.80
CA ILE A 170 5.82 4.11 -4.05
C ILE A 170 7.08 4.27 -3.20
N VAL A 171 7.67 5.47 -3.15
CA VAL A 171 8.87 5.78 -2.35
C VAL A 171 8.63 5.53 -0.86
N ARG A 172 7.45 5.87 -0.32
CA ARG A 172 7.11 5.56 1.07
C ARG A 172 7.15 4.08 1.36
N VAL A 173 6.60 3.24 0.48
CA VAL A 173 6.66 1.78 0.65
C VAL A 173 8.09 1.27 0.57
N ARG A 174 8.85 1.71 -0.44
CA ARG A 174 10.24 1.28 -0.66
C ARG A 174 11.14 1.60 0.53
N ASN A 175 10.93 2.73 1.18
CA ASN A 175 11.74 3.22 2.30
C ASN A 175 11.21 2.75 3.67
N SER A 176 10.05 2.10 3.73
CA SER A 176 9.48 1.66 5.00
C SER A 176 10.17 0.40 5.52
N GLU A 177 10.59 0.42 6.77
CA GLU A 177 11.11 -0.76 7.47
C GLU A 177 10.01 -1.83 7.70
N LYS A 178 8.75 -1.42 7.72
CA LYS A 178 7.58 -2.30 7.91
C LYS A 178 7.19 -3.06 6.63
N ALA A 179 7.68 -2.64 5.46
CA ALA A 179 7.36 -3.28 4.20
C ALA A 179 7.99 -4.66 4.11
N SER A 180 7.19 -5.67 3.79
CA SER A 180 7.68 -7.02 3.50
C SER A 180 8.52 -7.04 2.21
N PRO A 181 9.33 -8.10 1.99
CA PRO A 181 10.05 -8.29 0.73
C PRO A 181 9.11 -8.17 -0.49
N ASP A 182 7.97 -8.84 -0.49
CA ASP A 182 7.00 -8.83 -1.60
C ASP A 182 6.45 -7.43 -1.86
N GLN A 183 6.16 -6.66 -0.80
CA GLN A 183 5.69 -5.28 -0.93
C GLN A 183 6.76 -4.35 -1.50
N ARG A 184 8.04 -4.59 -1.21
CA ARG A 184 9.15 -3.87 -1.83
C ARG A 184 9.34 -4.21 -3.29
N VAL A 185 9.18 -5.48 -3.66
CA VAL A 185 9.18 -5.94 -5.06
C VAL A 185 8.06 -5.27 -5.83
N GLU A 186 6.84 -5.25 -5.27
CA GLU A 186 5.70 -4.56 -5.87
C GLU A 186 5.99 -3.07 -6.07
N ALA A 187 6.53 -2.37 -5.06
CA ALA A 187 6.89 -0.96 -5.17
C ALA A 187 7.91 -0.70 -6.29
N LEU A 188 8.94 -1.52 -6.42
CA LEU A 188 9.93 -1.43 -7.51
C LEU A 188 9.29 -1.69 -8.88
N THR A 189 8.36 -2.63 -8.95
CA THR A 189 7.62 -2.94 -10.18
C THR A 189 6.73 -1.77 -10.60
N LEU A 190 6.08 -1.10 -9.64
CA LEU A 190 5.30 0.10 -9.89
C LEU A 190 6.17 1.27 -10.36
N GLU A 191 7.38 1.44 -9.80
CA GLU A 191 8.36 2.44 -10.27
C GLU A 191 8.69 2.21 -11.76
N GLY A 192 9.05 0.99 -12.12
CA GLY A 192 9.32 0.63 -13.52
C GLY A 192 8.12 0.87 -14.45
N ARG A 193 6.90 0.59 -13.97
CA ARG A 193 5.67 0.87 -14.71
C ARG A 193 5.47 2.38 -14.94
N ASN A 194 5.70 3.21 -13.94
CA ASN A 194 5.54 4.66 -14.07
C ASN A 194 6.52 5.23 -15.11
N GLU A 195 7.78 4.82 -15.08
CA GLU A 195 8.78 5.23 -16.09
C GLU A 195 8.39 4.74 -17.49
N LYS A 196 7.91 3.50 -17.63
CA LYS A 196 7.38 2.99 -18.90
C LYS A 196 6.16 3.76 -19.39
N THR A 197 5.28 4.18 -18.48
CA THR A 197 4.09 4.99 -18.84
C THR A 197 4.51 6.34 -19.41
N LEU A 198 5.47 7.03 -18.77
CA LEU A 198 6.03 8.28 -19.28
C LEU A 198 6.64 8.11 -20.67
N TRP A 199 7.48 7.09 -20.83
CA TRP A 199 8.11 6.79 -22.11
C TRP A 199 7.07 6.56 -23.22
N ARG A 200 6.04 5.77 -22.97
CA ARG A 200 4.99 5.51 -23.95
C ARG A 200 4.23 6.76 -24.35
N LEU A 201 3.90 7.62 -23.39
CA LEU A 201 3.13 8.85 -23.65
C LEU A 201 3.94 9.87 -24.44
N GLU A 202 5.27 9.91 -24.26
CA GLU A 202 6.14 10.72 -25.14
C GLU A 202 6.18 10.16 -26.54
N TRP A 203 6.36 8.84 -26.68
CA TRP A 203 6.32 8.16 -27.96
C TRP A 203 5.01 8.40 -28.73
N ASP A 204 3.87 8.23 -28.03
CA ASP A 204 2.54 8.30 -28.64
C ASP A 204 2.16 9.73 -29.13
N LYS A 205 2.86 10.76 -28.63
CA LYS A 205 2.64 12.16 -29.06
C LYS A 205 3.29 12.52 -30.41
N LEU A 206 4.15 11.67 -30.92
CA LEU A 206 4.96 11.96 -32.08
C LEU A 206 4.46 11.16 -33.30
N ASP A 207 4.22 11.83 -34.40
CA ASP A 207 3.72 11.20 -35.63
C ASP A 207 4.83 10.77 -36.58
N ASP A 208 5.97 11.46 -36.57
CA ASP A 208 7.09 11.12 -37.45
C ASP A 208 8.02 10.05 -36.84
N VAL A 209 8.63 9.25 -37.72
CA VAL A 209 9.50 8.14 -37.33
C VAL A 209 10.78 8.62 -36.63
N ALA A 210 11.36 9.73 -37.08
CA ALA A 210 12.60 10.25 -36.49
C ALA A 210 12.39 10.78 -35.08
N GLY A 211 11.31 11.54 -34.85
CA GLY A 211 10.91 11.99 -33.53
C GLY A 211 10.60 10.84 -32.57
N ARG A 212 9.91 9.79 -33.05
CA ARG A 212 9.62 8.58 -32.25
C ARG A 212 10.89 7.86 -31.84
N ARG A 213 11.89 7.73 -32.73
CA ARG A 213 13.17 7.13 -32.41
C ARG A 213 13.92 7.95 -31.36
N SER A 214 13.89 9.28 -31.50
CA SER A 214 14.49 10.19 -30.51
C SER A 214 13.87 10.02 -29.11
N ALA A 215 12.55 10.04 -29.03
CA ALA A 215 11.84 9.83 -27.76
C ALA A 215 12.10 8.43 -27.18
N ALA A 216 12.21 7.43 -28.04
CA ALA A 216 12.46 6.05 -27.64
C ALA A 216 13.83 5.85 -26.96
N THR A 217 14.86 6.62 -27.33
CA THR A 217 16.18 6.57 -26.68
C THR A 217 16.22 7.28 -25.31
N SER A 218 15.10 7.81 -24.84
CA SER A 218 15.02 8.57 -23.60
C SER A 218 15.46 7.77 -22.36
N ARG A 219 15.91 8.51 -21.32
CA ARG A 219 16.33 7.91 -20.04
C ARG A 219 15.21 7.11 -19.34
N MET A 220 13.96 7.40 -19.65
CA MET A 220 12.80 6.74 -19.01
C MET A 220 12.75 5.24 -19.31
N LEU A 221 13.05 4.84 -20.54
CA LEU A 221 13.07 3.42 -20.91
C LEU A 221 14.16 2.66 -20.13
N ARG A 222 15.35 3.26 -19.98
CA ARG A 222 16.44 2.68 -19.17
C ARG A 222 16.07 2.55 -17.70
N LYS A 223 15.48 3.59 -17.12
CA LYS A 223 14.99 3.56 -15.73
C LYS A 223 13.92 2.50 -15.53
N ALA A 224 12.99 2.35 -16.48
CA ALA A 224 12.00 1.29 -16.43
C ALA A 224 12.65 -0.09 -16.39
N TYR A 225 13.63 -0.34 -17.28
CA TYR A 225 14.41 -1.58 -17.28
C TYR A 225 15.10 -1.84 -15.93
N GLU A 226 15.81 -0.84 -15.42
CA GLU A 226 16.57 -0.95 -14.16
C GLU A 226 15.65 -1.27 -12.97
N ALA A 227 14.51 -0.59 -12.89
CA ALA A 227 13.54 -0.81 -11.80
C ALA A 227 12.94 -2.22 -11.86
N TYR A 228 12.48 -2.67 -13.03
CA TYR A 228 11.95 -4.02 -13.21
C TYR A 228 13.01 -5.10 -12.96
N ARG A 229 14.24 -4.89 -13.46
CA ARG A 229 15.35 -5.81 -13.21
C ARG A 229 15.67 -5.90 -11.72
N LYS A 230 15.72 -4.77 -11.02
CA LYS A 230 15.95 -4.72 -9.57
C LYS A 230 14.85 -5.46 -8.81
N ALA A 231 13.59 -5.27 -9.19
CA ALA A 231 12.47 -6.01 -8.61
C ALA A 231 12.63 -7.51 -8.78
N TYR A 232 12.95 -7.98 -9.99
CA TYR A 232 13.14 -9.39 -10.29
C TYR A 232 14.34 -10.01 -9.56
N LEU A 233 15.47 -9.31 -9.49
CA LEU A 233 16.64 -9.79 -8.76
C LEU A 233 16.43 -9.84 -7.24
N PHE A 234 15.46 -9.08 -6.73
CA PHE A 234 15.07 -9.14 -5.33
C PHE A 234 14.22 -10.37 -5.02
N ASP A 235 13.36 -10.77 -5.96
CA ASP A 235 12.56 -12.00 -5.90
C ASP A 235 12.46 -12.65 -7.29
N LEU A 236 13.19 -13.74 -7.48
CA LEU A 236 13.25 -14.48 -8.75
C LEU A 236 11.94 -15.23 -9.08
N ASN A 237 11.02 -15.37 -8.12
CA ASN A 237 9.70 -15.96 -8.37
C ASN A 237 8.72 -14.91 -8.94
N HIS A 238 9.04 -13.64 -8.85
CA HIS A 238 8.22 -12.56 -9.40
C HIS A 238 8.45 -12.41 -10.92
N TYR A 239 8.11 -13.47 -11.69
CA TYR A 239 8.42 -13.57 -13.13
C TYR A 239 7.86 -12.42 -13.98
N TRP A 240 6.79 -11.76 -13.55
CA TRP A 240 6.23 -10.59 -14.24
C TRP A 240 7.22 -9.42 -14.32
N SER A 241 7.96 -9.13 -13.26
CA SER A 241 9.02 -8.11 -13.30
C SER A 241 10.19 -8.54 -14.16
N GLY A 242 10.53 -9.84 -14.14
CA GLY A 242 11.55 -10.42 -15.01
C GLY A 242 11.20 -10.29 -16.49
N LEU A 243 9.96 -10.63 -16.84
CA LEU A 243 9.45 -10.49 -18.22
C LEU A 243 9.43 -9.02 -18.65
N ALA A 244 8.95 -8.12 -17.78
CA ALA A 244 8.96 -6.70 -18.06
C ALA A 244 10.38 -6.14 -18.24
N ALA A 245 11.35 -6.59 -17.42
CA ALA A 245 12.75 -6.24 -17.57
C ALA A 245 13.30 -6.71 -18.92
N LEU A 246 13.06 -7.97 -19.32
CA LEU A 246 13.47 -8.47 -20.62
C LEU A 246 12.89 -7.66 -21.77
N GLN A 247 11.61 -7.31 -21.70
CA GLN A 247 10.96 -6.49 -22.73
C GLN A 247 11.60 -5.10 -22.83
N GLN A 248 11.69 -4.37 -21.71
CA GLN A 248 12.26 -3.01 -21.72
C GLN A 248 13.73 -3.03 -22.07
N GLY A 249 14.49 -4.00 -21.56
CA GLY A 249 15.91 -4.14 -21.86
C GLY A 249 16.19 -4.50 -23.33
N THR A 250 15.37 -5.37 -23.94
CA THR A 250 15.51 -5.73 -25.35
C THR A 250 15.23 -4.52 -26.26
N ILE A 251 14.15 -3.76 -25.96
CA ILE A 251 13.86 -2.50 -26.69
C ILE A 251 15.01 -1.51 -26.51
N THR A 252 15.53 -1.36 -25.31
CA THR A 252 16.66 -0.47 -25.01
C THR A 252 17.92 -0.89 -25.79
N LEU A 253 18.20 -2.18 -25.86
CA LEU A 253 19.36 -2.69 -26.62
C LEU A 253 19.20 -2.47 -28.13
N ASP A 254 18.00 -2.66 -28.67
CA ASP A 254 17.72 -2.39 -30.08
C ASP A 254 17.92 -0.91 -30.42
N LEU A 255 17.34 -0.02 -29.59
CA LEU A 255 17.48 1.43 -29.74
C LEU A 255 18.91 1.95 -29.48
N SER A 256 19.76 1.17 -28.81
CA SER A 256 21.16 1.55 -28.60
C SER A 256 22.00 1.54 -29.89
N ASN A 257 21.46 1.03 -30.99
CA ASN A 257 22.06 1.12 -32.32
C ASN A 257 21.69 2.40 -33.06
N GLU A 258 20.79 3.22 -32.55
CA GLU A 258 20.42 4.51 -33.15
C GLU A 258 21.50 5.56 -32.90
N GLU A 259 21.75 6.40 -33.90
CA GLU A 259 22.78 7.45 -33.84
C GLU A 259 22.62 8.38 -32.62
N MET A 260 21.37 8.75 -32.30
CA MET A 260 21.01 9.60 -31.16
C MET A 260 21.17 8.94 -29.78
N TRP A 261 21.45 7.63 -29.72
CA TRP A 261 21.65 6.94 -28.45
C TRP A 261 22.82 7.55 -27.65
N GLN A 262 23.92 7.87 -28.33
CA GLN A 262 25.11 8.40 -27.69
C GLN A 262 24.86 9.76 -27.01
N ASP A 263 23.96 10.58 -27.57
CA ASP A 263 23.63 11.91 -27.04
C ASP A 263 22.89 11.83 -25.68
N THR A 264 22.43 10.66 -25.29
CA THR A 264 21.76 10.42 -23.99
C THR A 264 22.73 10.12 -22.85
N PHE A 265 24.05 10.12 -23.13
CA PHE A 265 25.14 9.88 -22.17
C PHE A 265 26.09 11.06 -22.12
N ASP A 266 26.88 11.12 -21.06
CA ASP A 266 27.90 12.19 -20.91
C ASP A 266 29.12 12.00 -21.86
N SER A 267 29.30 10.75 -22.35
CA SER A 267 30.34 10.43 -23.34
C SER A 267 29.98 9.20 -24.16
N VAL A 268 30.59 9.08 -25.36
CA VAL A 268 30.45 7.91 -26.24
C VAL A 268 30.91 6.63 -25.53
N ASP A 269 32.02 6.72 -24.78
CA ASP A 269 32.52 5.54 -24.03
C ASP A 269 31.53 5.03 -23.00
N GLN A 270 30.85 5.92 -22.30
CA GLN A 270 29.80 5.54 -21.38
C GLN A 270 28.61 4.84 -22.09
N ALA A 271 28.21 5.33 -23.26
CA ALA A 271 27.17 4.71 -24.07
C ALA A 271 27.55 3.30 -24.51
N LEU A 272 28.79 3.10 -24.98
CA LEU A 272 29.31 1.79 -25.39
C LEU A 272 29.42 0.81 -24.23
N VAL A 273 29.93 1.26 -23.10
CA VAL A 273 30.01 0.44 -21.87
C VAL A 273 28.63 0.01 -21.41
N TYR A 274 27.67 0.94 -21.39
CA TYR A 274 26.27 0.60 -21.01
C TYR A 274 25.67 -0.41 -21.98
N GLN A 275 25.84 -0.23 -23.28
CA GLN A 275 25.32 -1.15 -24.32
C GLN A 275 25.88 -2.58 -24.13
N ALA A 276 27.19 -2.70 -23.93
CA ALA A 276 27.83 -3.99 -23.71
C ALA A 276 27.35 -4.66 -22.43
N GLU A 277 27.23 -3.91 -21.35
CA GLU A 277 26.73 -4.40 -20.08
C GLU A 277 25.25 -4.83 -20.16
N LEU A 278 24.40 -4.02 -20.83
CA LEU A 278 22.99 -4.35 -21.05
C LEU A 278 22.84 -5.67 -21.81
N LYS A 279 23.62 -5.85 -22.88
CA LYS A 279 23.61 -7.10 -23.65
C LYS A 279 23.94 -8.30 -22.76
N ARG A 280 25.03 -8.20 -22.00
CA ARG A 280 25.45 -9.26 -21.06
C ARG A 280 24.38 -9.56 -20.01
N GLN A 281 23.75 -8.52 -19.45
CA GLN A 281 22.68 -8.66 -18.47
C GLN A 281 21.45 -9.37 -19.05
N LEU A 282 21.05 -9.04 -20.28
CA LEU A 282 19.92 -9.67 -20.94
C LEU A 282 20.20 -11.15 -21.30
N GLU A 283 21.42 -11.47 -21.72
CA GLU A 283 21.85 -12.85 -21.98
C GLU A 283 21.78 -13.70 -20.71
N ALA A 284 22.19 -13.14 -19.55
CA ALA A 284 22.10 -13.82 -18.26
C ALA A 284 20.67 -13.92 -17.73
N LEU A 285 19.84 -12.89 -17.95
CA LEU A 285 18.48 -12.81 -17.40
C LEU A 285 17.51 -13.73 -18.12
N ARG A 286 17.65 -13.90 -19.44
CA ARG A 286 16.71 -14.64 -20.29
C ARG A 286 16.46 -16.09 -19.83
N PRO A 287 17.47 -16.96 -19.59
CA PRO A 287 17.23 -18.33 -19.17
C PRO A 287 16.55 -18.40 -17.79
N ILE A 288 16.90 -17.49 -16.87
CA ILE A 288 16.34 -17.48 -15.51
C ILE A 288 14.85 -17.12 -15.56
N VAL A 289 14.48 -16.09 -16.31
CA VAL A 289 13.08 -15.69 -16.49
C VAL A 289 12.27 -16.78 -17.20
N SER A 290 12.85 -17.44 -18.23
CA SER A 290 12.17 -18.54 -18.93
C SER A 290 11.85 -19.69 -17.97
N GLN A 291 12.79 -20.07 -17.11
CA GLN A 291 12.58 -21.11 -16.11
C GLN A 291 11.52 -20.71 -15.08
N ALA A 292 11.53 -19.44 -14.62
CA ALA A 292 10.53 -18.95 -13.68
C ALA A 292 9.11 -18.96 -14.28
N ILE A 293 8.96 -18.67 -15.57
CA ILE A 293 7.67 -18.75 -16.28
C ILE A 293 7.20 -20.20 -16.43
N GLU A 294 8.10 -21.13 -16.73
CA GLU A 294 7.78 -22.56 -16.87
C GLU A 294 7.36 -23.18 -15.53
N ALA A 295 7.84 -22.65 -14.41
CA ALA A 295 7.55 -23.13 -13.06
C ALA A 295 6.27 -22.53 -12.45
N ALA A 296 5.70 -21.47 -13.04
CA ALA A 296 4.53 -20.75 -12.54
C ALA A 296 3.22 -21.29 -13.12
#